data_92b7a04be040f9623f2f61aba0531f0a
#
_entry.id   92b7a04be040f9623f2f61aba0531f0a
#
_cell.length_a   1.000
_cell.length_b   1.000
_cell.length_c   1.000
_cell.angle_alpha   90.00
_cell.angle_beta   90.00
_cell.angle_gamma   90.00
#
_symmetry.space_group_name_H-M   'P 1'
#
loop_
_entity.id
_entity.type
_entity.pdbx_description
1 polymer ?
#
loop_
_entity_poly.entity_id
_entity_poly.type
_entity_poly.pdbx_seq_one_letter_code
_entity_poly.pdbx_strand_id
1 'polypeptide(L)'
;MAVTMDGVMGHLHHASGSTGVVFCSPWGFDALCTVKFHRLVADDLARRGFPSIRFDYPGEGDSLPVEEGATFATWVNAAVRAAAELRRRTGCTQILYYGMGIGATVALQAGRQDDKVAGYMLAASALSGRRYLREVALREKVIEDGIGIDFGYSPGSTVLASFIMDPRLAADLKAVTVAVDTVSPNLPVLVLARPENAADRDLAEALGAAGASVTCTDFTGYGAMLDGVVTSPMPMALIETIGDWFSRAIPAEAVSRPSDAVEAEPMMLSTTSFREQAEIVDTRLFGVLCQPASGTESAVIILLNMAYAPHNGWGNIWVDTARTLAHQGIATFRVDLSNI
;
A
#
# COMPACT_ATOMS: atom_id res chain seq x y z
N MET A 1 1.95 10.89 9.47
CA MET A 1 1.71 10.41 10.86
C MET A 1 1.41 8.92 10.80
N ALA A 2 2.11 8.09 11.57
CA ALA A 2 1.81 6.67 11.67
C ALA A 2 0.53 6.44 12.48
N VAL A 3 -0.29 5.48 12.05
CA VAL A 3 -1.57 5.12 12.67
C VAL A 3 -1.75 3.60 12.69
N THR A 4 -2.54 3.08 13.61
CA THR A 4 -2.93 1.67 13.66
C THR A 4 -4.43 1.51 13.52
N MET A 5 -4.84 0.42 12.87
CA MET A 5 -6.21 0.09 12.57
C MET A 5 -6.42 -1.42 12.77
N ASP A 6 -6.64 -1.85 14.02
CA ASP A 6 -6.89 -3.26 14.34
C ASP A 6 -5.80 -4.19 13.76
N GLY A 7 -4.55 -3.96 14.16
CA GLY A 7 -3.39 -4.72 13.69
C GLY A 7 -2.82 -4.31 12.33
N VAL A 8 -3.48 -3.41 11.62
CA VAL A 8 -3.00 -2.84 10.36
C VAL A 8 -2.25 -1.53 10.63
N MET A 9 -1.07 -1.40 10.08
CA MET A 9 -0.26 -0.18 10.14
C MET A 9 -0.54 0.71 8.93
N GLY A 10 -0.64 2.03 9.15
CA GLY A 10 -0.82 3.00 8.08
C GLY A 10 -0.09 4.31 8.31
N HIS A 11 0.02 5.09 7.26
CA HIS A 11 0.55 6.45 7.25
C HIS A 11 -0.51 7.43 6.78
N LEU A 12 -0.91 8.33 7.67
CA LEU A 12 -1.87 9.38 7.40
C LEU A 12 -1.16 10.66 6.93
N HIS A 13 -1.61 11.19 5.80
CA HIS A 13 -1.25 12.51 5.28
C HIS A 13 -2.42 13.46 5.50
N HIS A 14 -2.22 14.44 6.38
CA HIS A 14 -3.27 15.36 6.80
C HIS A 14 -3.58 16.43 5.76
N ALA A 15 -4.86 16.65 5.52
CA ALA A 15 -5.44 17.80 4.84
C ALA A 15 -6.89 17.98 5.32
N SER A 16 -7.56 19.05 4.90
CA SER A 16 -8.90 19.42 5.39
C SER A 16 -10.01 19.28 4.34
N GLY A 17 -9.77 18.59 3.24
CA GLY A 17 -10.77 18.41 2.18
C GLY A 17 -11.83 17.37 2.52
N SER A 18 -12.99 17.53 1.89
CA SER A 18 -14.14 16.63 2.05
C SER A 18 -13.95 15.25 1.44
N THR A 19 -12.99 15.10 0.53
CA THR A 19 -12.65 13.83 -0.10
C THR A 19 -11.27 13.36 0.34
N GLY A 20 -11.21 12.17 0.94
CA GLY A 20 -9.99 11.48 1.31
C GLY A 20 -9.56 10.44 0.28
N VAL A 21 -8.29 10.04 0.31
CA VAL A 21 -7.73 9.03 -0.62
C VAL A 21 -7.18 7.84 0.15
N VAL A 22 -7.64 6.64 -0.19
CA VAL A 22 -7.13 5.36 0.35
C VAL A 22 -6.23 4.70 -0.67
N PHE A 23 -4.99 4.43 -0.30
CA PHE A 23 -3.99 3.82 -1.17
C PHE A 23 -3.96 2.31 -0.99
N CYS A 24 -4.41 1.58 -2.00
CA CYS A 24 -4.28 0.13 -2.12
C CYS A 24 -3.03 -0.19 -2.94
N SER A 25 -1.94 -0.50 -2.26
CA SER A 25 -0.62 -0.73 -2.84
C SER A 25 -0.57 -2.02 -3.69
N PRO A 26 0.37 -2.16 -4.63
CA PRO A 26 0.70 -3.46 -5.19
C PRO A 26 1.30 -4.37 -4.12
N TRP A 27 1.64 -5.61 -4.47
CA TRP A 27 2.22 -6.57 -3.55
C TRP A 27 3.73 -6.74 -3.74
N GLY A 28 4.42 -7.08 -2.65
CA GLY A 28 5.77 -7.60 -2.63
C GLY A 28 6.80 -6.62 -3.19
N PHE A 29 7.61 -7.06 -4.15
CA PHE A 29 8.65 -6.25 -4.76
C PHE A 29 8.11 -4.97 -5.42
N ASP A 30 6.94 -5.05 -6.04
CA ASP A 30 6.32 -3.87 -6.65
C ASP A 30 5.91 -2.83 -5.60
N ALA A 31 5.46 -3.27 -4.42
CA ALA A 31 5.18 -2.37 -3.31
C ALA A 31 6.46 -1.67 -2.83
N LEU A 32 7.56 -2.42 -2.67
CA LEU A 32 8.86 -1.86 -2.30
C LEU A 32 9.33 -0.79 -3.30
N CYS A 33 9.25 -1.07 -4.60
CA CYS A 33 9.65 -0.14 -5.65
C CYS A 33 8.78 1.13 -5.72
N THR A 34 7.52 1.04 -5.31
CA THR A 34 6.54 2.13 -5.45
C THR A 34 6.28 2.93 -4.16
N VAL A 35 6.84 2.53 -3.03
CA VAL A 35 6.60 3.20 -1.73
C VAL A 35 6.91 4.69 -1.78
N LYS A 36 8.03 5.08 -2.41
CA LYS A 36 8.42 6.48 -2.57
C LYS A 36 7.47 7.25 -3.50
N PHE A 37 7.07 6.64 -4.61
CA PHE A 37 6.09 7.22 -5.52
C PHE A 37 4.76 7.47 -4.81
N HIS A 38 4.23 6.49 -4.09
CA HIS A 38 2.99 6.63 -3.32
C HIS A 38 3.09 7.73 -2.25
N ARG A 39 4.23 7.84 -1.57
CA ARG A 39 4.46 8.92 -0.60
C ARG A 39 4.42 10.30 -1.27
N LEU A 40 5.12 10.46 -2.38
CA LEU A 40 5.17 11.74 -3.10
C LEU A 40 3.79 12.13 -3.66
N VAL A 41 3.02 11.17 -4.18
CA VAL A 41 1.63 11.42 -4.60
C VAL A 41 0.78 11.84 -3.39
N ALA A 42 0.87 11.13 -2.27
CA ALA A 42 0.11 11.46 -1.07
C ALA A 42 0.47 12.85 -0.50
N ASP A 43 1.75 13.22 -0.53
CA ASP A 43 2.23 14.54 -0.11
C ASP A 43 1.74 15.65 -1.05
N ASP A 44 1.69 15.40 -2.37
CA ASP A 44 1.15 16.35 -3.34
C ASP A 44 -0.36 16.53 -3.14
N LEU A 45 -1.09 15.45 -2.99
CA LEU A 45 -2.53 15.46 -2.71
C LEU A 45 -2.85 16.20 -1.41
N ALA A 46 -2.08 15.99 -0.35
CA ALA A 46 -2.26 16.69 0.92
C ALA A 46 -2.08 18.21 0.75
N ARG A 47 -1.07 18.66 0.00
CA ARG A 47 -0.87 20.09 -0.34
C ARG A 47 -2.04 20.68 -1.13
N ARG A 48 -2.75 19.85 -1.90
CA ARG A 48 -3.94 20.25 -2.67
C ARG A 48 -5.24 20.11 -1.88
N GLY A 49 -5.17 19.73 -0.61
CA GLY A 49 -6.33 19.66 0.28
C GLY A 49 -6.94 18.26 0.43
N PHE A 50 -6.39 17.23 -0.19
CA PHE A 50 -6.89 15.86 -0.10
C PHE A 50 -6.16 15.07 0.99
N PRO A 51 -6.78 14.78 2.15
CA PRO A 51 -6.19 13.88 3.13
C PRO A 51 -6.08 12.49 2.57
N SER A 52 -5.06 11.74 2.97
CA SER A 52 -4.89 10.38 2.47
C SER A 52 -4.30 9.43 3.49
N ILE A 53 -4.54 8.14 3.29
CA ILE A 53 -3.96 7.06 4.08
C ILE A 53 -3.34 6.01 3.16
N ARG A 54 -2.05 5.73 3.41
CA ARG A 54 -1.34 4.57 2.88
C ARG A 54 -1.27 3.55 4.00
N PHE A 55 -1.41 2.27 3.71
CA PHE A 55 -1.37 1.22 4.72
C PHE A 55 -0.72 -0.05 4.17
N ASP A 56 -0.20 -0.85 5.08
CA ASP A 56 0.30 -2.18 4.79
C ASP A 56 -0.82 -3.19 4.93
N TYR A 57 -0.97 -4.10 3.99
CA TYR A 57 -1.96 -5.16 4.13
C TYR A 57 -1.67 -6.06 5.32
N PRO A 58 -2.70 -6.71 5.92
CA PRO A 58 -2.48 -7.71 6.96
C PRO A 58 -1.47 -8.77 6.51
N GLY A 59 -0.41 -8.96 7.29
CA GLY A 59 0.71 -9.85 6.98
C GLY A 59 1.80 -9.27 6.11
N GLU A 60 1.67 -8.01 5.67
CA GLU A 60 2.69 -7.32 4.89
C GLU A 60 3.27 -6.14 5.68
N GLY A 61 4.50 -5.74 5.33
CA GLY A 61 5.16 -4.59 5.96
C GLY A 61 5.15 -4.66 7.50
N ASP A 62 4.74 -3.58 8.14
CA ASP A 62 4.63 -3.49 9.60
C ASP A 62 3.30 -4.01 10.16
N SER A 63 2.32 -4.32 9.33
CA SER A 63 1.05 -4.88 9.78
C SER A 63 1.22 -6.25 10.45
N LEU A 64 0.36 -6.55 11.41
CA LEU A 64 0.39 -7.85 12.06
C LEU A 64 -0.02 -8.96 11.08
N PRO A 65 0.59 -10.15 11.20
CA PRO A 65 0.17 -11.31 10.44
C PRO A 65 -1.25 -11.74 10.83
N VAL A 66 -1.96 -12.34 9.90
CA VAL A 66 -3.25 -12.98 10.16
C VAL A 66 -2.97 -14.40 10.65
N GLU A 67 -3.47 -14.76 11.83
CA GLU A 67 -3.19 -16.05 12.47
C GLU A 67 -3.51 -17.26 11.57
N GLU A 68 -4.60 -17.16 10.83
CA GLU A 68 -4.99 -18.21 9.89
C GLU A 68 -4.45 -18.03 8.47
N GLY A 69 -3.62 -17.04 8.22
CA GLY A 69 -3.14 -16.61 6.90
C GLY A 69 -4.02 -15.56 6.23
N ALA A 70 -3.39 -14.73 5.39
CA ALA A 70 -4.07 -13.67 4.68
C ALA A 70 -4.97 -14.21 3.57
N THR A 71 -6.07 -13.50 3.28
CA THR A 71 -6.99 -13.76 2.17
C THR A 71 -7.24 -12.48 1.39
N PHE A 72 -7.79 -12.59 0.21
CA PHE A 72 -8.20 -11.40 -0.54
C PHE A 72 -9.25 -10.57 0.23
N ALA A 73 -10.16 -11.24 0.94
CA ALA A 73 -11.16 -10.58 1.77
C ALA A 73 -10.53 -9.80 2.94
N THR A 74 -9.46 -10.31 3.58
CA THR A 74 -8.76 -9.57 4.64
C THR A 74 -8.09 -8.30 4.11
N TRP A 75 -7.56 -8.32 2.89
CA TRP A 75 -7.00 -7.14 2.23
C TRP A 75 -8.07 -6.09 1.88
N VAL A 76 -9.20 -6.52 1.33
CA VAL A 76 -10.34 -5.63 1.05
C VAL A 76 -10.86 -5.00 2.34
N ASN A 77 -11.05 -5.79 3.39
CA ASN A 77 -11.51 -5.29 4.69
C ASN A 77 -10.52 -4.28 5.30
N ALA A 78 -9.21 -4.47 5.12
CA ALA A 78 -8.21 -3.50 5.55
C ALA A 78 -8.36 -2.15 4.82
N ALA A 79 -8.64 -2.16 3.52
CA ALA A 79 -8.91 -0.94 2.75
C ALA A 79 -10.20 -0.23 3.22
N VAL A 80 -11.26 -0.98 3.54
CA VAL A 80 -12.50 -0.43 4.11
C VAL A 80 -12.26 0.19 5.49
N ARG A 81 -11.47 -0.47 6.35
CA ARG A 81 -11.07 0.07 7.66
C ARG A 81 -10.22 1.33 7.49
N ALA A 82 -9.29 1.36 6.54
CA ALA A 82 -8.49 2.54 6.24
C ALA A 82 -9.37 3.73 5.83
N ALA A 83 -10.43 3.51 5.05
CA ALA A 83 -11.41 4.53 4.70
C ALA A 83 -12.16 5.05 5.93
N ALA A 84 -12.60 4.17 6.81
CA ALA A 84 -13.29 4.55 8.05
C ALA A 84 -12.36 5.36 8.97
N GLU A 85 -11.10 4.93 9.13
CA GLU A 85 -10.12 5.62 9.95
C GLU A 85 -9.76 7.00 9.38
N LEU A 86 -9.62 7.10 8.05
CA LEU A 86 -9.37 8.37 7.38
C LEU A 86 -10.50 9.36 7.65
N ARG A 87 -11.77 8.91 7.51
CA ARG A 87 -12.95 9.73 7.85
C ARG A 87 -12.93 10.17 9.31
N ARG A 88 -12.67 9.25 10.22
CA ARG A 88 -12.66 9.53 11.66
C ARG A 88 -11.62 10.58 12.03
N ARG A 89 -10.43 10.55 11.43
CA ARG A 89 -9.32 11.45 11.77
C ARG A 89 -9.36 12.79 11.08
N THR A 90 -9.90 12.85 9.88
CA THR A 90 -9.84 14.08 9.05
C THR A 90 -11.19 14.76 8.87
N GLY A 91 -12.29 14.04 9.09
CA GLY A 91 -13.63 14.53 8.84
C GLY A 91 -14.05 14.46 7.36
N CYS A 92 -13.19 13.91 6.47
CA CYS A 92 -13.60 13.71 5.08
C CYS A 92 -14.84 12.81 5.02
N THR A 93 -15.74 13.08 4.09
CA THR A 93 -17.02 12.36 3.98
C THR A 93 -17.03 11.40 2.82
N GLN A 94 -16.24 11.66 1.79
CA GLN A 94 -16.14 10.84 0.58
C GLN A 94 -14.74 10.24 0.47
N ILE A 95 -14.63 9.10 -0.22
CA ILE A 95 -13.34 8.41 -0.44
C ILE A 95 -13.13 8.18 -1.93
N LEU A 96 -11.96 8.56 -2.41
CA LEU A 96 -11.40 8.06 -3.65
C LEU A 96 -10.48 6.88 -3.33
N TYR A 97 -10.69 5.75 -3.99
CA TYR A 97 -9.81 4.60 -3.86
C TYR A 97 -8.76 4.61 -4.96
N TYR A 98 -7.51 4.69 -4.56
CA TYR A 98 -6.37 4.48 -5.44
C TYR A 98 -5.91 3.03 -5.35
N GLY A 99 -5.74 2.37 -6.49
CA GLY A 99 -5.20 1.02 -6.55
C GLY A 99 -4.14 0.86 -7.63
N MET A 100 -3.04 0.17 -7.29
CA MET A 100 -1.96 -0.13 -8.23
C MET A 100 -1.69 -1.63 -8.31
N GLY A 101 -1.49 -2.15 -9.53
CA GLY A 101 -1.32 -3.58 -9.73
C GLY A 101 -2.51 -4.38 -9.20
N ILE A 102 -2.25 -5.37 -8.33
CA ILE A 102 -3.31 -6.13 -7.66
C ILE A 102 -4.12 -5.27 -6.67
N GLY A 103 -3.54 -4.18 -6.17
CA GLY A 103 -4.24 -3.20 -5.36
C GLY A 103 -5.41 -2.51 -6.08
N ALA A 104 -5.41 -2.47 -7.42
CA ALA A 104 -6.56 -1.98 -8.19
C ALA A 104 -7.80 -2.86 -7.98
N THR A 105 -7.60 -4.17 -7.90
CA THR A 105 -8.65 -5.15 -7.57
C THR A 105 -9.17 -4.96 -6.16
N VAL A 106 -8.29 -4.70 -5.19
CA VAL A 106 -8.66 -4.38 -3.80
C VAL A 106 -9.45 -3.07 -3.75
N ALA A 107 -8.98 -2.02 -4.41
CA ALA A 107 -9.62 -0.70 -4.47
C ALA A 107 -11.06 -0.77 -5.01
N LEU A 108 -11.27 -1.48 -6.13
CA LEU A 108 -12.59 -1.67 -6.70
C LEU A 108 -13.52 -2.47 -5.78
N GLN A 109 -13.03 -3.51 -5.10
CA GLN A 109 -13.83 -4.30 -4.17
C GLN A 109 -14.13 -3.56 -2.87
N ALA A 110 -13.20 -2.77 -2.36
CA ALA A 110 -13.44 -1.92 -1.19
C ALA A 110 -14.48 -0.83 -1.49
N GLY A 111 -14.36 -0.18 -2.66
CA GLY A 111 -15.32 0.84 -3.08
C GLY A 111 -16.76 0.30 -3.27
N ARG A 112 -16.94 -0.99 -3.61
CA ARG A 112 -18.27 -1.62 -3.64
C ARG A 112 -18.95 -1.71 -2.27
N GLN A 113 -18.17 -1.66 -1.20
CA GLN A 113 -18.65 -1.72 0.17
C GLN A 113 -18.79 -0.33 0.80
N ASP A 114 -18.57 0.73 0.01
CA ASP A 114 -18.55 2.11 0.47
C ASP A 114 -19.61 2.93 -0.28
N ASP A 115 -20.63 3.41 0.44
CA ASP A 115 -21.72 4.20 -0.13
C ASP A 115 -21.31 5.62 -0.55
N LYS A 116 -20.09 6.05 -0.20
CA LYS A 116 -19.59 7.41 -0.40
C LYS A 116 -18.29 7.45 -1.18
N VAL A 117 -18.24 6.68 -2.27
CA VAL A 117 -17.10 6.70 -3.21
C VAL A 117 -17.14 7.97 -4.05
N ALA A 118 -16.03 8.72 -4.05
CA ALA A 118 -15.85 9.91 -4.88
C ALA A 118 -15.27 9.60 -6.26
N GLY A 119 -14.60 8.46 -6.41
CA GLY A 119 -13.94 8.05 -7.64
C GLY A 119 -12.89 6.97 -7.45
N TYR A 120 -12.20 6.66 -8.53
CA TYR A 120 -11.09 5.72 -8.51
C TYR A 120 -9.87 6.29 -9.25
N MET A 121 -8.67 5.92 -8.78
CA MET A 121 -7.45 6.01 -9.56
C MET A 121 -6.87 4.61 -9.70
N LEU A 122 -6.77 4.10 -10.91
CA LEU A 122 -6.40 2.72 -11.22
C LEU A 122 -5.11 2.72 -12.05
N ALA A 123 -4.02 2.22 -11.46
CA ALA A 123 -2.69 2.28 -12.05
C ALA A 123 -2.16 0.87 -12.37
N ALA A 124 -1.70 0.64 -13.61
CA ALA A 124 -1.11 -0.64 -14.04
C ALA A 124 -1.94 -1.84 -13.55
N SER A 125 -3.23 -1.82 -13.77
CA SER A 125 -4.23 -2.62 -13.05
C SER A 125 -4.15 -4.12 -13.36
N ALA A 126 -4.29 -4.95 -12.32
CA ALA A 126 -4.41 -6.39 -12.42
C ALA A 126 -5.80 -6.84 -11.93
N LEU A 127 -6.77 -6.94 -12.85
CA LEU A 127 -8.17 -7.27 -12.51
C LEU A 127 -8.46 -8.78 -12.46
N SER A 128 -7.52 -9.61 -12.84
CA SER A 128 -7.60 -11.08 -12.75
C SER A 128 -6.44 -11.60 -11.93
N GLY A 129 -6.73 -12.14 -10.75
CA GLY A 129 -5.71 -12.69 -9.87
C GLY A 129 -4.97 -13.87 -10.51
N ARG A 130 -5.66 -14.70 -11.32
CA ARG A 130 -5.00 -15.79 -12.06
C ARG A 130 -3.98 -15.28 -13.07
N ARG A 131 -4.30 -14.20 -13.80
CA ARG A 131 -3.38 -13.56 -14.73
C ARG A 131 -2.21 -12.91 -13.98
N TYR A 132 -2.50 -12.22 -12.90
CA TYR A 132 -1.49 -11.62 -12.04
C TYR A 132 -0.49 -12.64 -11.49
N LEU A 133 -0.97 -13.76 -10.95
CA LEU A 133 -0.08 -14.80 -10.41
C LEU A 133 0.80 -15.45 -11.49
N ARG A 134 0.31 -15.55 -12.73
CA ARG A 134 1.14 -16.01 -13.87
C ARG A 134 2.23 -15.00 -14.22
N GLU A 135 1.91 -13.70 -14.18
CA GLU A 135 2.88 -12.62 -14.41
C GLU A 135 3.95 -12.62 -13.34
N VAL A 136 3.57 -12.76 -12.06
CA VAL A 136 4.49 -12.90 -10.93
C VAL A 136 5.44 -14.08 -11.14
N ALA A 137 4.91 -15.26 -11.45
CA ALA A 137 5.72 -16.47 -11.67
C ALA A 137 6.68 -16.34 -12.87
N LEU A 138 6.25 -15.66 -13.94
CA LEU A 138 7.12 -15.41 -15.10
C LEU A 138 8.25 -14.44 -14.74
N ARG A 139 7.97 -13.38 -14.01
CA ARG A 139 8.96 -12.39 -13.55
C ARG A 139 9.98 -13.04 -12.61
N GLU A 140 9.53 -13.85 -11.65
CA GLU A 140 10.45 -14.58 -10.76
C GLU A 140 11.38 -15.48 -11.53
N LYS A 141 10.85 -16.23 -12.51
CA LYS A 141 11.69 -17.07 -13.36
C LYS A 141 12.77 -16.27 -14.11
N VAL A 142 12.45 -15.08 -14.61
CA VAL A 142 13.44 -14.20 -15.27
C VAL A 142 14.53 -13.76 -14.28
N ILE A 143 14.16 -13.49 -13.01
CA ILE A 143 15.11 -13.14 -11.95
C ILE A 143 16.01 -14.34 -11.63
N GLU A 144 15.45 -15.53 -11.41
CA GLU A 144 16.21 -16.75 -11.12
C GLU A 144 17.18 -17.09 -12.26
N ASP A 145 16.70 -17.06 -13.51
CA ASP A 145 17.52 -17.33 -14.69
C ASP A 145 18.67 -16.28 -14.82
N GLY A 146 18.39 -15.03 -14.50
CA GLY A 146 19.39 -13.94 -14.54
C GLY A 146 20.46 -14.02 -13.45
N ILE A 147 20.09 -14.48 -12.26
CA ILE A 147 21.02 -14.61 -11.11
C ILE A 147 21.76 -15.97 -11.18
N GLY A 148 21.13 -17.00 -11.72
CA GLY A 148 21.67 -18.37 -11.82
C GLY A 148 21.74 -19.07 -10.46
N ILE A 149 20.92 -18.68 -9.49
CA ILE A 149 20.86 -19.28 -8.15
C ILE A 149 19.45 -19.85 -7.92
N ASP A 150 19.40 -21.10 -7.53
CA ASP A 150 18.17 -21.70 -6.97
C ASP A 150 18.08 -21.35 -5.49
N PHE A 151 17.10 -20.54 -5.13
CA PHE A 151 16.86 -20.11 -3.75
C PHE A 151 16.16 -21.18 -2.89
N GLY A 152 15.79 -22.33 -3.46
CA GLY A 152 15.21 -23.45 -2.73
C GLY A 152 13.82 -23.18 -2.15
N TYR A 153 13.03 -22.33 -2.80
CA TYR A 153 11.64 -22.10 -2.38
C TYR A 153 10.81 -23.39 -2.46
N SER A 154 9.85 -23.52 -1.54
CA SER A 154 8.95 -24.68 -1.56
C SER A 154 8.18 -24.77 -2.90
N PRO A 155 8.04 -25.95 -3.50
CA PRO A 155 7.32 -26.12 -4.74
C PRO A 155 5.89 -25.54 -4.67
N GLY A 156 5.55 -24.69 -5.62
CA GLY A 156 4.24 -24.05 -5.68
C GLY A 156 4.09 -22.75 -4.89
N SER A 157 5.15 -22.29 -4.22
CA SER A 157 5.18 -20.96 -3.62
C SER A 157 5.00 -19.87 -4.68
N THR A 158 4.29 -18.82 -4.35
CA THR A 158 4.23 -17.59 -5.16
C THR A 158 5.28 -16.64 -4.61
N VAL A 159 6.30 -16.39 -5.40
CA VAL A 159 7.47 -15.57 -5.02
C VAL A 159 7.72 -14.50 -6.06
N LEU A 160 8.21 -13.34 -5.64
CA LEU A 160 8.76 -12.31 -6.51
C LEU A 160 9.91 -11.60 -5.78
N ALA A 161 11.12 -11.77 -6.28
CA ALA A 161 12.33 -11.13 -5.74
C ALA A 161 12.47 -11.31 -4.21
N SER A 162 12.32 -12.54 -3.73
CA SER A 162 12.35 -12.96 -2.31
C SER A 162 11.12 -12.56 -1.46
N PHE A 163 10.13 -11.87 -2.01
CA PHE A 163 8.84 -11.71 -1.36
C PHE A 163 8.00 -12.97 -1.56
N ILE A 164 7.56 -13.57 -0.46
CA ILE A 164 6.78 -14.80 -0.48
C ILE A 164 5.33 -14.48 -0.14
N MET A 165 4.42 -14.74 -1.07
CA MET A 165 2.99 -14.53 -0.83
C MET A 165 2.43 -15.63 0.07
N ASP A 166 1.56 -15.22 1.02
CA ASP A 166 0.81 -16.19 1.82
C ASP A 166 0.11 -17.21 0.90
N PRO A 167 0.27 -18.53 1.14
CA PRO A 167 -0.32 -19.56 0.29
C PRO A 167 -1.85 -19.49 0.21
N ARG A 168 -2.53 -19.06 1.29
CA ARG A 168 -4.00 -18.87 1.28
C ARG A 168 -4.39 -17.71 0.38
N LEU A 169 -3.68 -16.58 0.49
CA LEU A 169 -3.90 -15.43 -0.39
C LEU A 169 -3.67 -15.81 -1.86
N ALA A 170 -2.57 -16.51 -2.17
CA ALA A 170 -2.28 -16.97 -3.52
C ALA A 170 -3.37 -17.91 -4.06
N ALA A 171 -3.89 -18.80 -3.22
CA ALA A 171 -5.00 -19.69 -3.59
C ALA A 171 -6.30 -18.92 -3.84
N ASP A 172 -6.62 -17.96 -2.97
CA ASP A 172 -7.82 -17.14 -3.04
C ASP A 172 -7.79 -16.22 -4.29
N LEU A 173 -6.67 -15.57 -4.55
CA LEU A 173 -6.48 -14.74 -5.73
C LEU A 173 -6.73 -15.48 -7.05
N LYS A 174 -6.50 -16.78 -7.14
CA LYS A 174 -6.79 -17.56 -8.37
C LYS A 174 -8.25 -17.49 -8.79
N ALA A 175 -9.16 -17.31 -7.85
CA ALA A 175 -10.60 -17.20 -8.10
C ALA A 175 -11.05 -15.73 -8.32
N VAL A 176 -10.21 -14.75 -7.97
CA VAL A 176 -10.57 -13.33 -8.03
C VAL A 176 -10.57 -12.85 -9.48
N THR A 177 -11.71 -12.29 -9.90
CA THR A 177 -11.86 -11.48 -11.11
C THR A 177 -12.83 -10.36 -10.80
N VAL A 178 -12.43 -9.12 -11.08
CA VAL A 178 -13.29 -7.96 -10.84
C VAL A 178 -13.87 -7.48 -12.15
N ALA A 179 -15.20 -7.46 -12.19
CA ALA A 179 -15.93 -6.85 -13.29
C ALA A 179 -15.96 -5.33 -13.14
N VAL A 180 -15.82 -4.62 -14.24
CA VAL A 180 -15.79 -3.14 -14.28
C VAL A 180 -17.20 -2.50 -14.33
N ASP A 181 -18.23 -3.28 -14.65
CA ASP A 181 -19.63 -2.87 -14.69
C ASP A 181 -20.23 -2.43 -13.35
N THR A 182 -19.44 -2.54 -12.29
CA THR A 182 -19.82 -2.22 -10.92
C THR A 182 -19.45 -0.80 -10.49
N VAL A 183 -18.77 -0.05 -11.35
CA VAL A 183 -18.48 1.36 -11.11
C VAL A 183 -19.73 2.18 -11.44
N SER A 184 -20.15 3.01 -10.50
CA SER A 184 -21.34 3.83 -10.69
C SER A 184 -21.21 4.78 -11.89
N PRO A 185 -22.29 5.03 -12.65
CA PRO A 185 -22.26 5.98 -13.75
C PRO A 185 -21.84 7.38 -13.30
N ASN A 186 -21.14 8.08 -14.19
CA ASN A 186 -20.56 9.42 -13.99
C ASN A 186 -19.49 9.54 -12.89
N LEU A 187 -19.09 8.41 -12.25
CA LEU A 187 -18.04 8.46 -11.26
C LEU A 187 -16.69 8.79 -11.91
N PRO A 188 -15.92 9.76 -11.40
CA PRO A 188 -14.60 10.09 -11.93
C PRO A 188 -13.63 8.91 -11.77
N VAL A 189 -12.97 8.52 -12.85
CA VAL A 189 -11.94 7.47 -12.84
C VAL A 189 -10.71 7.94 -13.61
N LEU A 190 -9.56 7.92 -12.95
CA LEU A 190 -8.26 8.09 -13.59
C LEU A 190 -7.62 6.73 -13.83
N VAL A 191 -7.33 6.41 -15.08
CA VAL A 191 -6.56 5.21 -15.44
C VAL A 191 -5.14 5.62 -15.82
N LEU A 192 -4.15 5.12 -15.07
CA LEU A 192 -2.73 5.24 -15.40
C LEU A 192 -2.31 3.98 -16.15
N ALA A 193 -2.30 4.07 -17.47
CA ALA A 193 -2.08 2.94 -18.35
C ALA A 193 -0.59 2.75 -18.66
N ARG A 194 -0.09 1.51 -18.55
CA ARG A 194 1.24 1.18 -19.05
C ARG A 194 1.25 1.33 -20.58
N PRO A 195 2.22 2.08 -21.16
CA PRO A 195 2.22 2.36 -22.60
C PRO A 195 2.19 1.10 -23.49
N GLU A 196 2.84 0.03 -23.02
CA GLU A 196 3.00 -1.22 -23.78
C GLU A 196 1.94 -2.29 -23.43
N ASN A 197 0.98 -1.96 -22.56
CA ASN A 197 -0.05 -2.90 -22.11
C ASN A 197 -1.45 -2.46 -22.57
N ALA A 198 -1.93 -3.09 -23.65
CA ALA A 198 -3.26 -2.81 -24.22
C ALA A 198 -4.38 -3.02 -23.18
N ALA A 199 -4.23 -3.99 -22.26
CA ALA A 199 -5.28 -4.29 -21.29
C ALA A 199 -5.59 -3.13 -20.32
N ASP A 200 -4.64 -2.21 -20.09
CA ASP A 200 -4.89 -1.03 -19.25
C ASP A 200 -5.78 -0.01 -20.02
N ARG A 201 -5.65 0.09 -21.34
CA ARG A 201 -6.51 0.92 -22.19
C ARG A 201 -7.88 0.28 -22.39
N ASP A 202 -7.91 -1.05 -22.61
CA ASP A 202 -9.15 -1.82 -22.68
C ASP A 202 -9.99 -1.63 -21.39
N LEU A 203 -9.31 -1.56 -20.23
CA LEU A 203 -9.95 -1.25 -18.97
C LEU A 203 -10.59 0.16 -18.99
N ALA A 204 -9.88 1.17 -19.47
CA ALA A 204 -10.40 2.53 -19.55
C ALA A 204 -11.63 2.60 -20.47
N GLU A 205 -11.59 1.92 -21.62
CA GLU A 205 -12.71 1.82 -22.56
C GLU A 205 -13.91 1.11 -21.92
N ALA A 206 -13.68 -0.02 -21.24
CA ALA A 206 -14.73 -0.78 -20.58
C ALA A 206 -15.42 0.03 -19.45
N LEU A 207 -14.65 0.77 -18.65
CA LEU A 207 -15.18 1.67 -17.62
C LEU A 207 -16.01 2.80 -18.24
N GLY A 208 -15.54 3.40 -19.33
CA GLY A 208 -16.28 4.41 -20.08
C GLY A 208 -17.57 3.87 -20.66
N ALA A 209 -17.54 2.66 -21.24
CA ALA A 209 -18.73 1.97 -21.75
C ALA A 209 -19.75 1.64 -20.64
N ALA A 210 -19.28 1.39 -19.41
CA ALA A 210 -20.11 1.20 -18.23
C ALA A 210 -20.68 2.54 -17.66
N GLY A 211 -20.30 3.68 -18.27
CA GLY A 211 -20.83 4.99 -17.92
C GLY A 211 -19.99 5.82 -16.95
N ALA A 212 -18.79 5.37 -16.58
CA ALA A 212 -17.88 6.15 -15.76
C ALA A 212 -17.28 7.36 -16.52
N SER A 213 -16.93 8.44 -15.80
CA SER A 213 -16.22 9.58 -16.36
C SER A 213 -14.71 9.30 -16.35
N VAL A 214 -14.20 8.68 -17.42
CA VAL A 214 -12.85 8.16 -17.47
C VAL A 214 -11.86 9.15 -18.07
N THR A 215 -10.75 9.38 -17.39
CA THR A 215 -9.53 9.97 -17.94
C THR A 215 -8.47 8.89 -18.00
N CYS A 216 -7.90 8.66 -19.17
CA CYS A 216 -6.80 7.70 -19.35
C CYS A 216 -5.52 8.48 -19.71
N THR A 217 -4.44 8.21 -18.98
CA THR A 217 -3.12 8.80 -19.25
C THR A 217 -2.02 7.75 -19.15
N ASP A 218 -0.90 7.98 -19.84
CA ASP A 218 0.21 7.04 -19.80
C ASP A 218 0.93 7.07 -18.45
N PHE A 219 1.18 5.90 -17.88
CA PHE A 219 2.05 5.74 -16.73
C PHE A 219 3.51 5.76 -17.20
N THR A 220 4.00 6.94 -17.57
CA THR A 220 5.39 7.13 -17.97
C THR A 220 6.33 6.83 -16.82
N GLY A 221 7.38 6.03 -17.09
CA GLY A 221 8.38 5.65 -16.07
C GLY A 221 8.00 4.45 -15.20
N TYR A 222 6.85 3.80 -15.45
CA TYR A 222 6.43 2.63 -14.69
C TYR A 222 7.47 1.51 -14.70
N GLY A 223 7.94 1.09 -15.88
CA GLY A 223 8.96 0.04 -16.01
C GLY A 223 10.25 0.41 -15.28
N ALA A 224 10.77 1.61 -15.53
CA ALA A 224 11.98 2.08 -14.86
C ALA A 224 11.86 2.14 -13.33
N MET A 225 10.67 2.42 -12.80
CA MET A 225 10.42 2.41 -11.36
C MET A 225 10.49 1.00 -10.77
N LEU A 226 10.12 -0.03 -11.53
CA LEU A 226 10.17 -1.43 -11.10
C LEU A 226 11.52 -2.11 -11.39
N ASP A 227 12.43 -1.47 -12.10
CA ASP A 227 13.78 -2.01 -12.39
C ASP A 227 14.67 -2.05 -11.14
N GLY A 228 14.34 -1.28 -10.09
CA GLY A 228 15.07 -1.32 -8.83
C GLY A 228 14.73 -0.17 -7.89
N VAL A 229 14.93 -0.43 -6.62
CA VAL A 229 14.59 0.51 -5.53
C VAL A 229 15.56 1.71 -5.49
N VAL A 230 16.80 1.50 -5.92
CA VAL A 230 17.92 2.43 -5.68
C VAL A 230 18.04 3.50 -6.74
N THR A 231 17.89 3.13 -8.01
CA THR A 231 18.26 3.98 -9.16
C THR A 231 17.09 4.51 -9.95
N SER A 232 15.88 4.13 -9.58
CA SER A 232 14.68 4.46 -10.36
C SER A 232 14.33 5.94 -10.27
N PRO A 233 14.30 6.65 -11.40
CA PRO A 233 13.86 8.04 -11.42
C PRO A 233 12.37 8.14 -11.07
N MET A 234 12.02 9.05 -10.16
CA MET A 234 10.63 9.31 -9.84
C MET A 234 9.96 10.11 -10.97
N PRO A 235 8.79 9.69 -11.46
CA PRO A 235 8.07 10.35 -12.54
C PRO A 235 7.36 11.62 -12.03
N MET A 236 8.10 12.67 -11.71
CA MET A 236 7.58 13.89 -11.09
C MET A 236 6.49 14.58 -11.94
N ALA A 237 6.63 14.59 -13.26
CA ALA A 237 5.61 15.14 -14.16
C ALA A 237 4.28 14.36 -14.09
N LEU A 238 4.34 13.05 -13.87
CA LEU A 238 3.14 12.25 -13.68
C LEU A 238 2.47 12.57 -12.34
N ILE A 239 3.25 12.79 -11.27
CA ILE A 239 2.71 13.19 -9.96
C ILE A 239 1.95 14.51 -10.09
N GLU A 240 2.50 15.49 -10.80
CA GLU A 240 1.82 16.76 -11.08
C GLU A 240 0.53 16.54 -11.90
N THR A 241 0.58 15.70 -12.94
CA THR A 241 -0.60 15.34 -13.75
C THR A 241 -1.71 14.71 -12.91
N ILE A 242 -1.35 13.81 -11.99
CA ILE A 242 -2.29 13.20 -11.02
C ILE A 242 -2.93 14.29 -10.16
N GLY A 243 -2.13 15.15 -9.54
CA GLY A 243 -2.61 16.23 -8.69
C GLY A 243 -3.54 17.20 -9.42
N ASP A 244 -3.23 17.52 -10.67
CA ASP A 244 -4.06 18.39 -11.51
C ASP A 244 -5.40 17.74 -11.88
N TRP A 245 -5.39 16.41 -12.13
CA TRP A 245 -6.63 15.68 -12.35
C TRP A 245 -7.50 15.70 -11.09
N PHE A 246 -6.92 15.43 -9.91
CA PHE A 246 -7.65 15.51 -8.64
C PHE A 246 -8.28 16.88 -8.44
N SER A 247 -7.51 17.95 -8.62
CA SER A 247 -8.00 19.35 -8.43
C SER A 247 -9.15 19.72 -9.37
N ARG A 248 -9.26 19.08 -10.53
CA ARG A 248 -10.32 19.35 -11.51
C ARG A 248 -11.53 18.44 -11.38
N ALA A 249 -11.32 17.17 -11.05
CA ALA A 249 -12.36 16.13 -11.14
C ALA A 249 -12.99 15.79 -9.79
N ILE A 250 -12.30 16.07 -8.68
CA ILE A 250 -12.70 15.61 -7.35
C ILE A 250 -13.01 16.82 -6.44
N PRO A 251 -14.17 16.85 -5.77
CA PRO A 251 -14.48 17.91 -4.81
C PRO A 251 -13.50 17.91 -3.62
N ALA A 252 -12.98 19.07 -3.28
CA ALA A 252 -12.05 19.28 -2.15
C ALA A 252 -12.55 20.41 -1.23
N GLU A 253 -13.85 20.47 -0.98
CA GLU A 253 -14.40 21.45 -0.05
C GLU A 253 -13.79 21.24 1.34
N ALA A 254 -13.37 22.34 1.97
CA ALA A 254 -12.78 22.26 3.31
C ALA A 254 -13.83 21.81 4.32
N VAL A 255 -13.49 20.82 5.12
CA VAL A 255 -14.32 20.34 6.22
C VAL A 255 -13.66 20.63 7.56
N SER A 256 -14.47 20.88 8.58
CA SER A 256 -13.96 21.01 9.94
C SER A 256 -13.48 19.64 10.43
N ARG A 257 -12.29 19.62 11.00
CA ARG A 257 -11.81 18.43 11.71
C ARG A 257 -12.78 18.13 12.85
N PRO A 258 -13.16 16.86 13.08
CA PRO A 258 -13.99 16.49 14.22
C PRO A 258 -13.38 16.99 15.54
N SER A 259 -14.19 17.55 16.44
CA SER A 259 -13.74 18.09 17.73
C SER A 259 -13.19 17.00 18.65
N ASP A 260 -13.59 15.77 18.43
CA ASP A 260 -13.18 14.52 19.09
C ASP A 260 -12.13 13.75 18.28
N ALA A 261 -11.56 14.38 17.23
CA ALA A 261 -10.43 13.82 16.53
C ALA A 261 -9.31 13.56 17.54
N VAL A 262 -9.17 12.29 17.87
CA VAL A 262 -8.22 11.79 18.87
C VAL A 262 -6.85 12.40 18.60
N GLU A 263 -6.26 13.03 19.62
CA GLU A 263 -4.84 13.36 19.60
C GLU A 263 -4.07 12.13 19.13
N ALA A 264 -2.99 12.37 18.38
CA ALA A 264 -2.23 11.31 17.74
C ALA A 264 -1.89 10.21 18.76
N GLU A 265 -2.74 9.21 18.87
CA GLU A 265 -2.36 7.99 19.57
C GLU A 265 -1.14 7.44 18.83
N PRO A 266 -0.02 7.22 19.53
CA PRO A 266 1.16 6.66 18.92
C PRO A 266 0.78 5.33 18.29
N MET A 267 1.30 5.05 17.09
CA MET A 267 1.14 3.74 16.49
C MET A 267 1.64 2.68 17.48
N MET A 268 0.74 1.81 17.89
CA MET A 268 1.07 0.68 18.75
C MET A 268 0.43 -0.58 18.21
N LEU A 269 1.24 -1.58 17.94
CA LEU A 269 0.82 -2.94 17.64
C LEU A 269 1.20 -3.83 18.81
N SER A 270 0.28 -4.65 19.29
CA SER A 270 0.54 -5.52 20.44
C SER A 270 0.00 -6.94 20.18
N THR A 271 0.80 -7.91 20.57
CA THR A 271 0.44 -9.32 20.62
C THR A 271 0.72 -9.86 22.02
N THR A 272 0.51 -11.14 22.25
CA THR A 272 0.90 -11.81 23.50
C THR A 272 2.42 -11.90 23.68
N SER A 273 3.19 -11.73 22.62
CA SER A 273 4.63 -11.97 22.59
C SER A 273 5.47 -10.71 22.44
N PHE A 274 4.96 -9.69 21.76
CA PHE A 274 5.68 -8.44 21.53
C PHE A 274 4.76 -7.21 21.44
N ARG A 275 5.37 -6.05 21.57
CA ARG A 275 4.77 -4.74 21.29
C ARG A 275 5.64 -4.00 20.29
N GLU A 276 5.04 -3.36 19.30
CA GLU A 276 5.71 -2.47 18.37
C GLU A 276 5.13 -1.06 18.48
N GLN A 277 6.01 -0.08 18.52
CA GLN A 277 5.65 1.33 18.61
C GLN A 277 6.43 2.14 17.58
N ALA A 278 5.72 3.00 16.82
CA ALA A 278 6.37 3.95 15.94
C ALA A 278 7.00 5.08 16.73
N GLU A 279 8.24 5.41 16.39
CA GLU A 279 9.02 6.47 17.00
C GLU A 279 9.55 7.44 15.95
N ILE A 280 9.64 8.71 16.30
CA ILE A 280 10.33 9.72 15.51
C ILE A 280 11.52 10.22 16.28
N VAL A 281 12.72 9.87 15.81
CA VAL A 281 13.98 10.26 16.44
C VAL A 281 14.45 11.59 15.82
N ASP A 282 14.79 12.54 16.68
CA ASP A 282 15.32 13.86 16.28
C ASP A 282 14.44 14.57 15.22
N THR A 283 13.11 14.41 15.33
CA THR A 283 12.11 15.02 14.43
C THR A 283 12.20 14.62 12.95
N ARG A 284 13.10 13.72 12.58
CA ARG A 284 13.43 13.41 11.18
C ARG A 284 13.47 11.93 10.83
N LEU A 285 13.90 11.08 11.75
CA LEU A 285 14.06 9.66 11.47
C LEU A 285 12.85 8.90 12.02
N PHE A 286 12.13 8.25 11.12
CA PHE A 286 11.07 7.32 11.49
C PHE A 286 11.67 5.96 11.85
N GLY A 287 11.11 5.31 12.86
CA GLY A 287 11.49 3.95 13.20
C GLY A 287 10.40 3.23 13.97
N VAL A 288 10.58 1.94 14.15
CA VAL A 288 9.67 1.08 14.91
C VAL A 288 10.46 0.36 15.99
N LEU A 289 10.13 0.64 17.23
CA LEU A 289 10.63 -0.06 18.40
C LEU A 289 9.80 -1.33 18.62
N CYS A 290 10.44 -2.49 18.57
CA CYS A 290 9.82 -3.78 18.88
C CYS A 290 10.38 -4.30 20.20
N GLN A 291 9.48 -4.54 21.16
CA GLN A 291 9.82 -4.95 22.51
C GLN A 291 9.11 -6.26 22.89
N PRO A 292 9.71 -7.11 23.71
CA PRO A 292 8.99 -8.24 24.34
C PRO A 292 7.73 -7.76 25.06
N ALA A 293 6.65 -8.54 25.01
CA ALA A 293 5.42 -8.20 25.71
C ALA A 293 5.57 -8.22 27.24
N SER A 294 6.49 -9.03 27.73
CA SER A 294 6.83 -9.14 29.16
C SER A 294 8.35 -9.21 29.32
N GLY A 295 8.90 -8.44 30.23
CA GLY A 295 10.32 -8.52 30.57
C GLY A 295 10.97 -7.16 30.81
N THR A 296 12.11 -7.20 31.47
CA THR A 296 13.02 -6.07 31.58
C THR A 296 14.07 -6.21 30.49
N GLU A 297 14.09 -5.25 29.59
CA GLU A 297 15.06 -5.24 28.50
C GLU A 297 16.45 -4.87 29.04
N SER A 298 17.44 -5.66 28.68
CA SER A 298 18.84 -5.40 29.07
C SER A 298 19.63 -4.72 27.94
N ALA A 299 19.15 -4.81 26.71
CA ALA A 299 19.80 -4.27 25.51
C ALA A 299 18.79 -4.05 24.39
N VAL A 300 19.10 -3.13 23.48
CA VAL A 300 18.34 -2.89 22.25
C VAL A 300 19.28 -3.08 21.05
N ILE A 301 18.85 -3.87 20.07
CA ILE A 301 19.57 -4.02 18.80
C ILE A 301 19.00 -3.01 17.80
N ILE A 302 19.86 -2.18 17.22
CA ILE A 302 19.45 -1.23 16.17
C ILE A 302 19.65 -1.92 14.82
N LEU A 303 18.55 -2.05 14.08
CA LEU A 303 18.53 -2.59 12.72
C LEU A 303 18.49 -1.42 11.74
N LEU A 304 19.62 -1.19 11.08
CA LEU A 304 19.76 -0.12 10.10
C LEU A 304 19.26 -0.61 8.74
N ASN A 305 18.50 0.21 8.07
CA ASN A 305 18.09 -0.09 6.71
C ASN A 305 19.28 -0.03 5.74
N MET A 306 19.22 -0.81 4.68
CA MET A 306 20.25 -0.86 3.65
C MET A 306 19.90 0.08 2.50
N ALA A 307 20.70 1.12 2.30
CA ALA A 307 20.54 2.12 1.24
C ALA A 307 19.12 2.75 1.21
N TYR A 308 18.33 2.43 0.20
CA TYR A 308 16.99 2.99 -0.03
C TYR A 308 15.85 2.04 0.38
N ALA A 309 16.18 0.89 0.97
CA ALA A 309 15.17 -0.01 1.50
C ALA A 309 14.58 0.59 2.79
N PRO A 310 13.25 0.56 2.98
CA PRO A 310 12.62 1.04 4.21
C PRO A 310 12.99 0.14 5.41
N HIS A 311 12.67 0.61 6.62
CA HIS A 311 12.99 -0.05 7.90
C HIS A 311 12.42 -1.48 8.05
N ASN A 312 11.44 -1.88 7.25
CA ASN A 312 10.95 -3.27 7.21
C ASN A 312 11.91 -4.21 6.45
N GLY A 313 12.82 -3.65 5.63
CA GLY A 313 13.83 -4.40 4.90
C GLY A 313 13.29 -5.14 3.67
N TRP A 314 14.21 -5.67 2.87
CA TRP A 314 13.86 -6.48 1.70
C TRP A 314 13.16 -7.78 2.13
N GLY A 315 12.00 -8.07 1.54
CA GLY A 315 11.22 -9.27 1.91
C GLY A 315 10.73 -9.27 3.36
N ASN A 316 10.58 -8.10 3.99
CA ASN A 316 10.20 -7.93 5.41
C ASN A 316 11.21 -8.49 6.42
N ILE A 317 12.46 -8.74 6.01
CA ILE A 317 13.46 -9.42 6.84
C ILE A 317 13.69 -8.75 8.21
N TRP A 318 13.65 -7.42 8.28
CA TRP A 318 13.85 -6.71 9.55
C TRP A 318 12.64 -6.77 10.47
N VAL A 319 11.44 -6.86 9.92
CA VAL A 319 10.20 -7.07 10.70
C VAL A 319 10.24 -8.46 11.33
N ASP A 320 10.49 -9.49 10.54
CA ASP A 320 10.54 -10.88 11.01
C ASP A 320 11.67 -11.09 12.02
N THR A 321 12.85 -10.49 11.77
CA THR A 321 13.98 -10.53 12.70
C THR A 321 13.63 -9.85 14.01
N ALA A 322 13.04 -8.67 13.98
CA ALA A 322 12.66 -7.91 15.18
C ALA A 322 11.65 -8.69 16.04
N ARG A 323 10.61 -9.24 15.42
CA ARG A 323 9.58 -10.02 16.10
C ARG A 323 10.14 -11.34 16.66
N THR A 324 11.02 -12.00 15.91
CA THR A 324 11.73 -13.21 16.37
C THR A 324 12.61 -12.93 17.59
N LEU A 325 13.37 -11.83 17.58
CA LEU A 325 14.19 -11.43 18.71
C LEU A 325 13.37 -11.05 19.94
N ALA A 326 12.22 -10.38 19.72
CA ALA A 326 11.29 -10.07 20.81
C ALA A 326 10.74 -11.31 21.49
N HIS A 327 10.43 -12.39 20.74
CA HIS A 327 10.10 -13.70 21.31
C HIS A 327 11.22 -14.30 22.17
N GLN A 328 12.48 -13.92 21.93
CA GLN A 328 13.65 -14.33 22.72
C GLN A 328 14.00 -13.35 23.85
N GLY A 329 13.17 -12.33 24.09
CA GLY A 329 13.37 -11.34 25.15
C GLY A 329 14.31 -10.20 24.77
N ILE A 330 14.59 -9.98 23.48
CA ILE A 330 15.52 -8.96 22.98
C ILE A 330 14.71 -7.87 22.25
N ALA A 331 14.86 -6.62 22.70
CA ALA A 331 14.27 -5.47 22.02
C ALA A 331 15.06 -5.08 20.77
N THR A 332 14.37 -4.55 19.77
CA THR A 332 15.00 -4.05 18.54
C THR A 332 14.41 -2.71 18.13
N PHE A 333 15.21 -1.91 17.46
CA PHE A 333 14.76 -0.67 16.84
C PHE A 333 15.11 -0.66 15.36
N ARG A 334 14.10 -0.68 14.50
CA ARG A 334 14.22 -0.58 13.04
C ARG A 334 14.05 0.88 12.67
N VAL A 335 15.00 1.48 11.93
CA VAL A 335 14.98 2.90 11.64
C VAL A 335 15.20 3.20 10.17
N ASP A 336 14.40 4.10 9.62
CA ASP A 336 14.64 4.71 8.32
C ASP A 336 15.73 5.76 8.44
N LEU A 337 16.87 5.52 7.82
CA LEU A 337 17.89 6.56 7.65
C LEU A 337 17.36 7.63 6.68
N SER A 338 17.86 8.85 6.78
CA SER A 338 17.36 10.00 6.03
C SER A 338 17.28 9.74 4.51
N ASN A 339 16.19 10.24 3.87
CA ASN A 339 15.89 10.20 2.44
C ASN A 339 15.11 8.98 1.90
N ILE A 340 14.44 8.25 2.75
CA ILE A 340 13.48 7.23 2.29
C ILE A 340 12.06 7.80 2.21
#